data_27bb0be5245f285ab6eda7a595b94098
#
_entry.id   27bb0be5245f285ab6eda7a595b94098
#
_cell.length_a   1.000
_cell.length_b   1.000
_cell.length_c   1.000
_cell.angle_alpha   90.00
_cell.angle_beta   90.00
_cell.angle_gamma   90.00
#
_symmetry.space_group_name_H-M   'P 1'
#
loop_
_entity.id
_entity.type
_entity.pdbx_description
1 polymer ?
#
loop_
_entity_poly.entity_id
_entity_poly.type
_entity_poly.pdbx_seq_one_letter_code
_entity_poly.pdbx_strand_id
1 'polypeptide(L)'
;MNIHFNTKKDFQNIEVFPTAGALGAQIENVNLSDDLSEEVVNEIYDALLTYQVIFFRDQEFDPKSQKAFAKKIGNPIVYPFVKSLEDFPEITPILKKETDVNNFGGIWHSDTTYQAEPPMGTMLYGIEIPKYGGDTEWSNQYLAYESLSDGMKKFLDTLEAVNISGKARVAKTRSDIMKHASVGLKGDELKAIHPVVRTHPETKKKSLYVNEAHTTNFVGMTEEESTPILEFLFKHQIKSEFTCRFQWKPGSVAIWDNRCTMHNPINDY
;
A
#
# COMPACT_ATOMS: atom_id res chain seq x y z
N MET A 1 1.92 -23.05 -15.42
CA MET A 1 2.49 -22.18 -14.37
C MET A 1 1.68 -22.45 -13.10
N ASN A 2 2.25 -23.10 -12.08
CA ASN A 2 1.54 -23.30 -10.82
C ASN A 2 1.65 -21.98 -10.02
N ILE A 3 0.68 -21.10 -10.20
CA ILE A 3 0.54 -19.90 -9.39
C ILE A 3 0.00 -20.38 -8.04
N HIS A 4 0.83 -20.26 -7.00
CA HIS A 4 0.40 -20.55 -5.63
C HIS A 4 -0.44 -19.38 -5.14
N PHE A 5 -1.76 -19.54 -5.20
CA PHE A 5 -2.71 -18.61 -4.60
C PHE A 5 -2.65 -18.67 -3.06
N ASN A 6 -3.23 -17.68 -2.41
CA ASN A 6 -3.41 -17.68 -0.97
C ASN A 6 -4.07 -18.98 -0.50
N THR A 7 -3.36 -19.75 0.30
CA THR A 7 -3.93 -20.89 1.00
C THR A 7 -4.22 -20.49 2.44
N LYS A 8 -5.33 -20.98 2.98
CA LYS A 8 -5.66 -20.75 4.39
C LYS A 8 -4.51 -21.29 5.25
N LYS A 9 -3.97 -20.42 6.13
CA LYS A 9 -3.03 -20.79 7.18
C LYS A 9 -3.82 -20.92 8.49
N ASP A 10 -3.50 -21.90 9.30
CA ASP A 10 -4.11 -22.06 10.62
C ASP A 10 -3.42 -21.15 11.63
N PHE A 11 -4.22 -20.33 12.32
CA PHE A 11 -3.83 -19.48 13.43
C PHE A 11 -4.51 -19.99 14.70
N GLN A 12 -3.92 -19.76 15.86
CA GLN A 12 -4.42 -20.32 17.12
C GLN A 12 -5.24 -19.32 17.94
N ASN A 13 -4.90 -18.03 17.81
CA ASN A 13 -5.46 -16.97 18.64
C ASN A 13 -6.34 -15.98 17.86
N ILE A 14 -6.35 -16.07 16.53
CA ILE A 14 -7.16 -15.22 15.64
C ILE A 14 -7.89 -16.04 14.59
N GLU A 15 -9.02 -15.55 14.13
CA GLU A 15 -9.74 -16.14 12.99
C GLU A 15 -9.42 -15.38 11.71
N VAL A 16 -8.91 -16.07 10.69
CA VAL A 16 -8.45 -15.46 9.43
C VAL A 16 -9.17 -16.07 8.24
N PHE A 17 -9.79 -15.21 7.43
CA PHE A 17 -10.56 -15.60 6.26
C PHE A 17 -9.98 -14.93 5.00
N PRO A 18 -9.32 -15.70 4.10
CA PRO A 18 -8.86 -15.16 2.81
C PRO A 18 -10.01 -14.53 2.02
N THR A 19 -9.79 -13.32 1.49
CA THR A 19 -10.82 -12.56 0.75
C THR A 19 -10.72 -12.75 -0.77
N ALA A 20 -9.53 -13.09 -1.27
CA ALA A 20 -9.29 -13.39 -2.69
C ALA A 20 -8.17 -14.41 -2.84
N GLY A 21 -8.07 -15.01 -4.03
CA GLY A 21 -7.04 -16.01 -4.34
C GLY A 21 -5.62 -15.45 -4.41
N ALA A 22 -5.47 -14.16 -4.70
CA ALA A 22 -4.15 -13.54 -4.90
C ALA A 22 -3.53 -12.99 -3.61
N LEU A 23 -4.32 -12.28 -2.82
CA LEU A 23 -3.92 -11.62 -1.57
C LEU A 23 -5.17 -11.22 -0.79
N GLY A 24 -4.96 -10.77 0.43
CA GLY A 24 -6.01 -10.24 1.29
C GLY A 24 -6.65 -11.28 2.20
N ALA A 25 -6.82 -10.92 3.47
CA ALA A 25 -7.59 -11.70 4.43
C ALA A 25 -8.32 -10.80 5.41
N GLN A 26 -9.54 -11.18 5.81
CA GLN A 26 -10.26 -10.57 6.92
C GLN A 26 -9.92 -11.29 8.22
N ILE A 27 -9.61 -10.52 9.25
CA ILE A 27 -9.39 -11.02 10.60
C ILE A 27 -10.63 -10.69 11.42
N GLU A 28 -11.17 -11.68 12.11
CA GLU A 28 -12.38 -11.57 12.93
C GLU A 28 -12.06 -11.81 14.41
N ASN A 29 -12.98 -11.40 15.26
CA ASN A 29 -12.93 -11.58 16.72
C ASN A 29 -11.70 -10.91 17.39
N VAL A 30 -11.18 -9.83 16.79
CA VAL A 30 -10.11 -9.01 17.35
C VAL A 30 -10.54 -7.55 17.37
N ASN A 31 -10.43 -6.91 18.53
CA ASN A 31 -10.54 -5.46 18.66
C ASN A 31 -9.13 -4.87 18.82
N LEU A 32 -8.69 -4.09 17.83
CA LEU A 32 -7.34 -3.52 17.79
C LEU A 32 -7.09 -2.43 18.86
N SER A 33 -8.16 -1.94 19.50
CA SER A 33 -8.06 -0.96 20.61
C SER A 33 -7.79 -1.63 21.97
N ASP A 34 -7.94 -2.95 22.05
CA ASP A 34 -7.71 -3.70 23.27
C ASP A 34 -6.20 -3.87 23.57
N ASP A 35 -5.87 -4.22 24.80
CA ASP A 35 -4.51 -4.61 25.16
C ASP A 35 -4.23 -6.05 24.73
N LEU A 36 -3.99 -6.21 23.43
CA LEU A 36 -3.72 -7.51 22.81
C LEU A 36 -2.41 -8.12 23.32
N SER A 37 -2.44 -9.44 23.60
CA SER A 37 -1.25 -10.19 23.96
C SER A 37 -0.22 -10.23 22.81
N GLU A 38 1.04 -10.52 23.13
CA GLU A 38 2.11 -10.63 22.12
C GLU A 38 1.81 -11.74 21.11
N GLU A 39 1.20 -12.85 21.55
CA GLU A 39 0.84 -13.97 20.67
C GLU A 39 -0.18 -13.52 19.60
N VAL A 40 -1.23 -12.78 20.00
CA VAL A 40 -2.23 -12.24 19.08
C VAL A 40 -1.60 -11.24 18.11
N VAL A 41 -0.76 -10.33 18.60
CA VAL A 41 -0.05 -9.34 17.76
C VAL A 41 0.87 -10.04 16.76
N ASN A 42 1.60 -11.05 17.19
CA ASN A 42 2.48 -11.84 16.32
C ASN A 42 1.69 -12.60 15.25
N GLU A 43 0.53 -13.16 15.57
CA GLU A 43 -0.33 -13.82 14.58
C GLU A 43 -0.94 -12.82 13.59
N ILE A 44 -1.32 -11.61 14.03
CA ILE A 44 -1.75 -10.53 13.14
C ILE A 44 -0.63 -10.15 12.17
N TYR A 45 0.60 -10.02 12.68
CA TYR A 45 1.77 -9.73 11.86
C TYR A 45 2.09 -10.86 10.86
N ASP A 46 2.02 -12.11 11.31
CA ASP A 46 2.17 -13.30 10.46
C ASP A 46 1.08 -13.37 9.37
N ALA A 47 -0.14 -12.97 9.69
CA ALA A 47 -1.24 -12.84 8.73
C ALA A 47 -0.92 -11.76 7.68
N LEU A 48 -0.37 -10.61 8.10
CA LEU A 48 0.07 -9.56 7.19
C LEU A 48 1.15 -10.06 6.23
N LEU A 49 2.18 -10.76 6.73
CA LEU A 49 3.24 -11.33 5.90
C LEU A 49 2.73 -12.43 4.94
N THR A 50 1.69 -13.16 5.36
CA THR A 50 1.10 -14.25 4.58
C THR A 50 0.20 -13.72 3.47
N TYR A 51 -0.69 -12.79 3.83
CA TYR A 51 -1.77 -12.31 2.95
C TYR A 51 -1.51 -10.92 2.35
N GLN A 52 -0.45 -10.22 2.76
CA GLN A 52 0.07 -8.93 2.27
C GLN A 52 -0.84 -7.73 2.52
N VAL A 53 -2.14 -7.93 2.67
CA VAL A 53 -3.11 -6.98 3.19
C VAL A 53 -4.11 -7.70 4.08
N ILE A 54 -4.40 -7.13 5.24
CA ILE A 54 -5.37 -7.67 6.20
C ILE A 54 -6.42 -6.62 6.55
N PHE A 55 -7.62 -7.10 6.78
CA PHE A 55 -8.80 -6.27 7.00
C PHE A 55 -9.46 -6.61 8.33
N PHE A 56 -9.98 -5.59 9.00
CA PHE A 56 -10.79 -5.72 10.21
C PHE A 56 -12.08 -4.94 10.02
N ARG A 57 -13.18 -5.41 10.65
CA ARG A 57 -14.48 -4.76 10.67
C ARG A 57 -14.81 -4.29 12.08
N ASP A 58 -15.75 -3.37 12.17
CA ASP A 58 -16.38 -2.94 13.43
C ASP A 58 -15.36 -2.49 14.49
N GLN A 59 -14.29 -1.83 14.06
CA GLN A 59 -13.25 -1.31 14.93
C GLN A 59 -13.59 0.09 15.43
N GLU A 60 -13.27 0.36 16.68
CA GLU A 60 -13.43 1.68 17.29
C GLU A 60 -12.06 2.21 17.71
N PHE A 61 -11.42 2.96 16.82
CA PHE A 61 -10.15 3.63 17.12
C PHE A 61 -10.35 5.09 17.52
N ASP A 62 -9.72 5.49 18.63
CA ASP A 62 -9.28 6.86 18.83
C ASP A 62 -7.80 7.00 18.34
N PRO A 63 -7.30 8.23 18.14
CA PRO A 63 -5.92 8.42 17.67
C PRO A 63 -4.85 7.81 18.59
N LYS A 64 -5.13 7.71 19.90
CA LYS A 64 -4.20 7.15 20.88
C LYS A 64 -4.10 5.62 20.73
N SER A 65 -5.22 4.93 20.66
CA SER A 65 -5.27 3.47 20.47
C SER A 65 -4.76 3.07 19.10
N GLN A 66 -5.08 3.84 18.04
CA GLN A 66 -4.55 3.63 16.69
C GLN A 66 -3.02 3.70 16.67
N LYS A 67 -2.43 4.74 17.29
CA LYS A 67 -0.97 4.88 17.42
C LYS A 67 -0.37 3.78 18.28
N ALA A 68 -1.03 3.38 19.38
CA ALA A 68 -0.54 2.33 20.26
C ALA A 68 -0.47 0.99 19.53
N PHE A 69 -1.49 0.61 18.78
CA PHE A 69 -1.49 -0.61 17.98
C PHE A 69 -0.44 -0.56 16.86
N ALA A 70 -0.35 0.56 16.12
CA ALA A 70 0.64 0.73 15.05
C ALA A 70 2.08 0.50 15.56
N LYS A 71 2.39 0.92 16.79
CA LYS A 71 3.69 0.69 17.42
C LYS A 71 3.97 -0.77 17.79
N LYS A 72 2.95 -1.60 17.96
CA LYS A 72 3.13 -3.04 18.22
C LYS A 72 3.59 -3.78 16.96
N ILE A 73 3.23 -3.29 15.76
CA ILE A 73 3.54 -3.95 14.48
C ILE A 73 4.62 -3.24 13.66
N GLY A 74 4.99 -2.01 14.00
CA GLY A 74 5.99 -1.26 13.24
C GLY A 74 6.39 0.06 13.89
N ASN A 75 7.08 0.90 13.13
CA ASN A 75 7.50 2.23 13.57
C ASN A 75 6.73 3.30 12.78
N PRO A 76 5.67 3.90 13.35
CA PRO A 76 4.89 4.93 12.66
C PRO A 76 5.74 6.16 12.33
N ILE A 77 5.59 6.67 11.11
CA ILE A 77 6.31 7.85 10.61
C ILE A 77 5.33 8.98 10.27
N VAL A 78 5.87 10.20 10.14
CA VAL A 78 5.10 11.38 9.72
C VAL A 78 5.06 11.45 8.19
N TYR A 79 3.85 11.59 7.60
CA TYR A 79 3.71 11.78 6.17
C TYR A 79 4.12 13.22 5.77
N PRO A 80 4.99 13.41 4.76
CA PRO A 80 5.66 14.70 4.57
C PRO A 80 4.82 15.79 3.90
N PHE A 81 3.70 15.47 3.22
CA PHE A 81 3.01 16.45 2.35
C PHE A 81 1.67 16.95 2.89
N VAL A 82 1.01 16.19 3.75
CA VAL A 82 -0.33 16.50 4.27
C VAL A 82 -0.27 16.71 5.77
N LYS A 83 -1.00 17.71 6.26
CA LYS A 83 -1.05 18.05 7.68
C LYS A 83 -1.65 16.89 8.49
N SER A 84 -0.90 16.44 9.47
CA SER A 84 -1.31 15.42 10.44
C SER A 84 -2.12 16.01 11.60
N LEU A 85 -2.62 15.16 12.48
CA LEU A 85 -3.21 15.59 13.75
C LEU A 85 -2.15 16.24 14.64
N GLU A 86 -2.51 17.32 15.36
CA GLU A 86 -1.57 18.11 16.16
C GLU A 86 -0.88 17.26 17.25
N ASP A 87 -1.67 16.47 18.00
CA ASP A 87 -1.17 15.62 19.08
C ASP A 87 -0.65 14.24 18.60
N PHE A 88 -0.92 13.88 17.36
CA PHE A 88 -0.57 12.58 16.77
C PHE A 88 -0.01 12.78 15.36
N PRO A 89 1.24 13.27 15.23
CA PRO A 89 1.82 13.66 13.94
C PRO A 89 2.00 12.48 12.96
N GLU A 90 1.94 11.25 13.44
CA GLU A 90 1.99 10.04 12.60
C GLU A 90 0.63 9.68 11.99
N ILE A 91 -0.45 10.37 12.38
CA ILE A 91 -1.81 10.14 11.87
C ILE A 91 -2.19 11.30 10.94
N THR A 92 -2.38 10.99 9.68
CA THR A 92 -2.78 11.94 8.63
C THR A 92 -4.25 11.71 8.26
N PRO A 93 -5.15 12.67 8.53
CA PRO A 93 -6.53 12.60 8.07
C PRO A 93 -6.60 12.72 6.55
N ILE A 94 -7.26 11.76 5.90
CA ILE A 94 -7.54 11.80 4.47
C ILE A 94 -9.02 12.13 4.31
N LEU A 95 -9.32 13.39 4.04
CA LEU A 95 -10.68 13.88 3.84
C LEU A 95 -10.90 14.24 2.38
N LYS A 96 -11.90 13.64 1.76
CA LYS A 96 -12.47 14.06 0.48
C LYS A 96 -13.79 14.76 0.73
N LYS A 97 -13.87 16.05 0.37
CA LYS A 97 -15.09 16.84 0.50
C LYS A 97 -16.00 16.59 -0.70
N GLU A 98 -17.30 16.87 -0.58
CA GLU A 98 -18.29 16.77 -1.67
C GLU A 98 -17.90 17.56 -2.93
N THR A 99 -17.10 18.62 -2.78
CA THR A 99 -16.60 19.46 -3.89
C THR A 99 -15.30 18.96 -4.50
N ASP A 100 -14.66 17.94 -3.91
CA ASP A 100 -13.38 17.42 -4.38
C ASP A 100 -13.59 16.42 -5.52
N VAL A 101 -12.83 16.59 -6.60
CA VAL A 101 -12.96 15.79 -7.82
C VAL A 101 -11.92 14.68 -7.87
N ASN A 102 -10.75 14.91 -7.24
CA ASN A 102 -9.64 13.98 -7.28
C ASN A 102 -9.55 13.18 -5.97
N ASN A 103 -9.35 11.90 -6.13
CA ASN A 103 -9.08 11.01 -4.99
C ASN A 103 -7.61 11.09 -4.60
N PHE A 104 -7.32 11.29 -3.32
CA PHE A 104 -5.94 11.24 -2.82
C PHE A 104 -5.34 9.86 -3.09
N GLY A 105 -4.21 9.82 -3.79
CA GLY A 105 -3.60 8.55 -4.17
C GLY A 105 -4.35 7.77 -5.27
N GLY A 106 -5.31 8.36 -5.98
CA GLY A 106 -6.13 7.70 -7.02
C GLY A 106 -5.35 7.29 -8.27
N ILE A 107 -4.31 6.51 -8.09
CA ILE A 107 -3.44 5.89 -9.10
C ILE A 107 -2.74 4.71 -8.44
N TRP A 108 -2.47 3.62 -9.16
CA TRP A 108 -1.74 2.47 -8.63
C TRP A 108 -0.34 2.84 -8.12
N HIS A 109 -0.09 2.59 -6.83
CA HIS A 109 1.17 2.91 -6.17
C HIS A 109 1.47 2.02 -4.97
N SER A 110 2.75 1.99 -4.59
CA SER A 110 3.20 1.67 -3.23
C SER A 110 3.55 2.98 -2.55
N ASP A 111 3.25 3.11 -1.26
CA ASP A 111 3.43 4.36 -0.55
C ASP A 111 4.89 4.81 -0.50
N THR A 112 5.09 6.09 -0.71
CA THR A 112 6.32 6.85 -0.44
C THR A 112 7.61 6.25 -1.00
N THR A 113 7.56 5.53 -2.14
CA THR A 113 8.76 4.95 -2.78
C THR A 113 9.82 5.99 -3.23
N TYR A 114 9.51 7.26 -3.11
CA TYR A 114 10.45 8.37 -3.28
C TYR A 114 11.31 8.66 -2.04
N GLN A 115 11.14 7.92 -0.94
CA GLN A 115 12.02 7.97 0.24
C GLN A 115 13.07 6.87 0.15
N ALA A 116 14.27 7.14 0.70
CA ALA A 116 15.36 6.15 0.74
C ALA A 116 14.98 4.94 1.63
N GLU A 117 14.23 5.19 2.70
CA GLU A 117 13.68 4.18 3.60
C GLU A 117 12.14 4.33 3.68
N PRO A 118 11.40 3.75 2.72
CA PRO A 118 9.94 3.78 2.75
C PRO A 118 9.40 2.98 3.95
N PRO A 119 8.26 3.39 4.55
CA PRO A 119 7.63 2.62 5.62
C PRO A 119 7.25 1.21 5.15
N MET A 120 7.40 0.23 6.05
CA MET A 120 7.09 -1.16 5.75
C MET A 120 5.64 -1.38 5.32
N GLY A 121 4.73 -0.63 5.89
CA GLY A 121 3.30 -0.79 5.66
C GLY A 121 2.51 0.47 6.00
N THR A 122 1.23 0.44 5.70
CA THR A 122 0.29 1.51 6.01
C THR A 122 -0.94 0.92 6.69
N MET A 123 -1.48 1.65 7.66
CA MET A 123 -2.76 1.35 8.31
C MET A 123 -3.74 2.48 8.02
N LEU A 124 -4.90 2.14 7.47
CA LEU A 124 -5.98 3.08 7.19
C LEU A 124 -7.24 2.68 7.97
N TYR A 125 -7.83 3.65 8.66
CA TYR A 125 -9.08 3.50 9.41
C TYR A 125 -10.19 4.31 8.76
N GLY A 126 -11.30 3.66 8.44
CA GLY A 126 -12.47 4.27 7.81
C GLY A 126 -13.44 4.85 8.84
N ILE A 127 -13.55 6.17 8.90
CA ILE A 127 -14.44 6.90 9.83
C ILE A 127 -15.77 7.23 9.14
N GLU A 128 -15.70 8.02 8.07
CA GLU A 128 -16.85 8.39 7.24
C GLU A 128 -16.67 7.78 5.85
N ILE A 129 -17.58 6.91 5.46
CA ILE A 129 -17.50 6.16 4.21
C ILE A 129 -18.76 6.46 3.38
N PRO A 130 -18.61 6.71 2.07
CA PRO A 130 -19.76 6.90 1.19
C PRO A 130 -20.63 5.64 1.17
N LYS A 131 -21.93 5.82 0.93
CA LYS A 131 -22.88 4.71 0.87
C LYS A 131 -22.56 3.72 -0.26
N TYR A 132 -21.97 4.22 -1.35
CA TYR A 132 -21.57 3.45 -2.53
C TYR A 132 -20.23 3.96 -3.04
N GLY A 133 -19.43 3.08 -3.62
CA GLY A 133 -18.11 3.42 -4.18
C GLY A 133 -17.03 3.66 -3.13
N GLY A 134 -15.89 4.19 -3.56
CA GLY A 134 -14.75 4.49 -2.69
C GLY A 134 -13.99 3.25 -2.22
N ASP A 135 -14.18 2.12 -2.87
CA ASP A 135 -13.43 0.90 -2.59
C ASP A 135 -11.94 1.10 -2.85
N THR A 136 -11.11 0.25 -2.26
CA THR A 136 -9.68 0.19 -2.57
C THR A 136 -9.33 -1.17 -3.14
N GLU A 137 -8.48 -1.17 -4.15
CA GLU A 137 -7.86 -2.36 -4.72
C GLU A 137 -6.42 -2.48 -4.27
N TRP A 138 -5.96 -3.71 -4.03
CA TRP A 138 -4.56 -4.06 -3.81
C TRP A 138 -4.10 -5.06 -4.84
N SER A 139 -2.81 -5.03 -5.18
CA SER A 139 -2.17 -5.97 -6.11
C SER A 139 -0.93 -6.60 -5.51
N ASN A 140 -0.83 -7.93 -5.67
CA ASN A 140 0.26 -8.78 -5.18
C ASN A 140 1.48 -8.70 -6.10
N GLN A 141 2.53 -8.05 -5.64
CA GLN A 141 3.74 -7.85 -6.42
C GLN A 141 4.67 -9.08 -6.44
N TYR A 142 4.48 -10.03 -5.53
CA TYR A 142 5.13 -11.34 -5.64
C TYR A 142 4.59 -12.12 -6.86
N LEU A 143 3.25 -12.23 -6.99
CA LEU A 143 2.64 -12.90 -8.15
C LEU A 143 2.96 -12.19 -9.46
N ALA A 144 2.98 -10.86 -9.46
CA ALA A 144 3.37 -10.07 -10.62
C ALA A 144 4.81 -10.42 -11.07
N TYR A 145 5.77 -10.52 -10.15
CA TYR A 145 7.13 -10.96 -10.48
C TYR A 145 7.18 -12.43 -10.91
N GLU A 146 6.56 -13.32 -10.15
CA GLU A 146 6.56 -14.77 -10.39
C GLU A 146 6.04 -15.15 -11.79
N SER A 147 5.03 -14.43 -12.28
CA SER A 147 4.38 -14.66 -13.58
C SER A 147 5.15 -14.13 -14.79
N LEU A 148 6.24 -13.40 -14.59
CA LEU A 148 7.12 -12.98 -15.69
C LEU A 148 7.91 -14.15 -16.26
N SER A 149 8.29 -14.04 -17.54
CA SER A 149 9.23 -14.99 -18.15
C SER A 149 10.61 -14.93 -17.51
N ASP A 150 11.38 -16.01 -17.58
CA ASP A 150 12.74 -16.07 -17.03
C ASP A 150 13.68 -15.02 -17.65
N GLY A 151 13.50 -14.72 -18.94
CA GLY A 151 14.26 -13.66 -19.62
C GLY A 151 13.97 -12.28 -19.02
N MET A 152 12.68 -11.98 -18.78
CA MET A 152 12.29 -10.71 -18.16
C MET A 152 12.77 -10.63 -16.69
N LYS A 153 12.65 -11.70 -15.91
CA LYS A 153 13.16 -11.76 -14.53
C LYS A 153 14.66 -11.47 -14.47
N LYS A 154 15.45 -12.15 -15.32
CA LYS A 154 16.90 -11.94 -15.41
C LYS A 154 17.27 -10.50 -15.77
N PHE A 155 16.54 -9.89 -16.70
CA PHE A 155 16.74 -8.51 -17.08
C PHE A 155 16.43 -7.55 -15.94
N LEU A 156 15.25 -7.67 -15.30
CA LEU A 156 14.79 -6.78 -14.25
C LEU A 156 15.59 -6.92 -12.93
N ASP A 157 16.10 -8.10 -12.63
CA ASP A 157 16.92 -8.37 -11.43
C ASP A 157 18.23 -7.54 -11.38
N THR A 158 18.66 -6.98 -12.51
CA THR A 158 19.88 -6.17 -12.60
C THR A 158 19.62 -4.67 -12.56
N LEU A 159 18.35 -4.25 -12.57
CA LEU A 159 17.98 -2.85 -12.73
C LEU A 159 17.63 -2.17 -11.39
N GLU A 160 17.94 -0.89 -11.34
CA GLU A 160 17.46 0.05 -10.32
C GLU A 160 16.59 1.11 -11.01
N ALA A 161 15.59 1.62 -10.28
CA ALA A 161 14.65 2.60 -10.78
C ALA A 161 14.62 3.87 -9.93
N VAL A 162 14.49 5.00 -10.59
CA VAL A 162 14.36 6.33 -10.01
C VAL A 162 12.89 6.57 -9.66
N ASN A 163 12.63 6.96 -8.41
CA ASN A 163 11.28 7.31 -7.91
C ASN A 163 11.27 8.75 -7.41
N ILE A 164 10.25 9.51 -7.80
CA ILE A 164 10.07 10.91 -7.39
C ILE A 164 8.67 11.15 -6.81
N SER A 165 8.56 12.11 -5.90
CA SER A 165 7.27 12.50 -5.32
C SER A 165 6.44 13.42 -6.22
N GLY A 166 7.04 14.02 -7.24
CA GLY A 166 6.51 15.15 -8.02
C GLY A 166 5.97 14.82 -9.40
N LYS A 167 5.74 13.54 -9.77
CA LYS A 167 5.15 13.24 -11.09
C LYS A 167 3.80 13.94 -11.27
N ALA A 168 3.57 14.53 -12.45
CA ALA A 168 2.39 15.34 -12.74
C ALA A 168 1.05 14.62 -12.45
N ARG A 169 0.95 13.31 -12.74
CA ARG A 169 -0.25 12.51 -12.42
C ARG A 169 -0.50 12.44 -10.92
N VAL A 170 0.55 12.23 -10.12
CA VAL A 170 0.44 12.19 -8.65
C VAL A 170 0.10 13.56 -8.08
N ALA A 171 0.72 14.62 -8.58
CA ALA A 171 0.39 15.99 -8.18
C ALA A 171 -1.11 16.29 -8.40
N LYS A 172 -1.70 15.78 -9.49
CA LYS A 172 -3.14 15.91 -9.76
C LYS A 172 -3.99 15.17 -8.71
N THR A 173 -3.63 13.96 -8.29
CA THR A 173 -4.38 13.20 -7.26
C THR A 173 -4.34 13.86 -5.88
N ARG A 174 -3.31 14.65 -5.60
CA ARG A 174 -3.16 15.41 -4.34
C ARG A 174 -3.80 16.80 -4.40
N SER A 175 -4.21 17.27 -5.59
CA SER A 175 -4.56 18.69 -5.79
C SER A 175 -5.65 19.19 -4.86
N ASP A 176 -6.64 18.38 -4.53
CA ASP A 176 -7.76 18.79 -3.69
C ASP A 176 -7.39 18.82 -2.20
N ILE A 177 -6.80 17.77 -1.68
CA ILE A 177 -6.35 17.75 -0.27
C ILE A 177 -5.30 18.83 0.01
N MET A 178 -4.42 19.12 -0.95
CA MET A 178 -3.39 20.14 -0.80
C MET A 178 -3.95 21.57 -0.71
N LYS A 179 -5.19 21.81 -1.11
CA LYS A 179 -5.85 23.14 -0.95
C LYS A 179 -6.11 23.51 0.51
N HIS A 180 -6.28 22.52 1.38
CA HIS A 180 -6.68 22.74 2.77
C HIS A 180 -5.80 22.06 3.82
N ALA A 181 -4.92 21.14 3.43
CA ALA A 181 -4.11 20.35 4.36
C ALA A 181 -2.63 20.27 3.96
N SER A 182 -2.12 21.16 3.08
CA SER A 182 -0.70 21.17 2.70
C SER A 182 0.21 21.60 3.85
N VAL A 183 1.39 20.99 3.95
CA VAL A 183 2.49 21.45 4.81
C VAL A 183 3.50 22.35 4.08
N GLY A 184 3.24 22.69 2.80
CA GLY A 184 4.07 23.60 2.02
C GLY A 184 5.25 22.96 1.26
N LEU A 185 5.49 21.65 1.43
CA LEU A 185 6.50 20.95 0.62
C LEU A 185 6.00 20.82 -0.83
N LYS A 186 6.91 21.06 -1.79
CA LYS A 186 6.65 20.81 -3.21
C LYS A 186 6.83 19.33 -3.51
N GLY A 187 6.01 18.80 -4.43
CA GLY A 187 5.99 17.38 -4.74
C GLY A 187 7.28 16.82 -5.35
N ASP A 188 8.10 17.64 -5.97
CA ASP A 188 9.35 17.26 -6.67
C ASP A 188 10.61 17.29 -5.78
N GLU A 189 10.46 17.58 -4.48
CA GLU A 189 11.61 17.73 -3.56
C GLU A 189 12.19 16.38 -3.07
N LEU A 190 11.45 15.27 -3.21
CA LEU A 190 11.87 13.96 -2.73
C LEU A 190 12.14 13.00 -3.89
N LYS A 191 13.31 12.34 -3.83
CA LYS A 191 13.77 11.37 -4.83
C LYS A 191 14.54 10.24 -4.16
N ALA A 192 14.29 9.00 -4.60
CA ALA A 192 15.04 7.83 -4.18
C ALA A 192 15.25 6.85 -5.34
N ILE A 193 16.26 5.99 -5.18
CA ILE A 193 16.58 4.90 -6.11
C ILE A 193 16.32 3.59 -5.36
N HIS A 194 15.60 2.68 -6.01
CA HIS A 194 15.32 1.34 -5.48
C HIS A 194 15.55 0.27 -6.54
N PRO A 195 15.90 -0.96 -6.16
CA PRO A 195 15.92 -2.08 -7.09
C PRO A 195 14.53 -2.29 -7.70
N VAL A 196 14.48 -2.57 -9.01
CA VAL A 196 13.23 -2.90 -9.73
C VAL A 196 12.58 -4.16 -9.18
N VAL A 197 13.43 -5.12 -8.78
CA VAL A 197 13.02 -6.35 -8.11
C VAL A 197 13.58 -6.33 -6.68
N ARG A 198 12.70 -6.23 -5.70
CA ARG A 198 13.06 -6.19 -4.29
C ARG A 198 12.87 -7.56 -3.64
N THR A 199 13.87 -8.02 -2.90
CA THR A 199 13.71 -9.19 -2.02
C THR A 199 13.14 -8.72 -0.70
N HIS A 200 11.99 -9.25 -0.32
CA HIS A 200 11.35 -8.92 0.95
C HIS A 200 12.24 -9.36 2.14
N PRO A 201 12.49 -8.49 3.14
CA PRO A 201 13.47 -8.76 4.18
C PRO A 201 13.11 -9.95 5.09
N GLU A 202 11.83 -10.27 5.23
CA GLU A 202 11.31 -11.32 6.10
C GLU A 202 10.90 -12.56 5.32
N THR A 203 9.99 -12.45 4.35
CA THR A 203 9.50 -13.60 3.58
C THR A 203 10.52 -14.16 2.59
N LYS A 204 11.57 -13.39 2.25
CA LYS A 204 12.61 -13.69 1.24
C LYS A 204 12.08 -13.84 -0.19
N LYS A 205 10.80 -13.57 -0.41
CA LYS A 205 10.19 -13.58 -1.75
C LYS A 205 10.59 -12.34 -2.53
N LYS A 206 10.72 -12.47 -3.85
CA LYS A 206 10.96 -11.36 -4.76
C LYS A 206 9.65 -10.70 -5.18
N SER A 207 9.62 -9.38 -5.21
CA SER A 207 8.49 -8.56 -5.66
C SER A 207 8.93 -7.53 -6.67
N LEU A 208 8.07 -7.16 -7.61
CA LEU A 208 8.25 -5.95 -8.41
C LEU A 208 8.10 -4.72 -7.51
N TYR A 209 9.00 -3.74 -7.68
CA TYR A 209 9.03 -2.54 -6.85
C TYR A 209 9.13 -1.26 -7.68
N VAL A 210 8.40 -1.22 -8.78
CA VAL A 210 8.16 -0.03 -9.61
C VAL A 210 6.67 0.27 -9.62
N ASN A 211 6.27 1.53 -9.74
CA ASN A 211 4.87 1.91 -9.81
C ASN A 211 4.64 3.15 -10.69
N GLU A 212 3.45 3.26 -11.24
CA GLU A 212 3.07 4.33 -12.15
C GLU A 212 3.12 5.71 -11.49
N ALA A 213 2.85 5.78 -10.18
CA ALA A 213 2.79 7.03 -9.46
C ALA A 213 4.17 7.69 -9.30
N HIS A 214 5.21 6.93 -9.04
CA HIS A 214 6.49 7.50 -8.61
C HIS A 214 7.67 7.17 -9.51
N THR A 215 7.68 6.01 -10.18
CA THR A 215 8.84 5.59 -11.00
C THR A 215 8.91 6.37 -12.30
N THR A 216 10.08 6.95 -12.61
CA THR A 216 10.31 7.74 -13.83
C THR A 216 11.10 6.98 -14.89
N ASN A 217 12.24 6.42 -14.50
CA ASN A 217 13.17 5.74 -15.42
C ASN A 217 14.05 4.74 -14.67
N PHE A 218 14.75 3.89 -15.40
CA PHE A 218 15.81 3.06 -14.84
C PHE A 218 17.11 3.87 -14.73
N VAL A 219 17.91 3.53 -13.73
CA VAL A 219 19.24 4.16 -13.55
C VAL A 219 20.13 3.86 -14.77
N GLY A 220 20.74 4.89 -15.32
CA GLY A 220 21.58 4.77 -16.51
C GLY A 220 20.83 4.73 -17.84
N MET A 221 19.49 4.79 -17.82
CA MET A 221 18.64 4.89 -19.02
C MET A 221 17.87 6.21 -19.03
N THR A 222 17.58 6.70 -20.23
CA THR A 222 16.69 7.85 -20.42
C THR A 222 15.24 7.47 -20.11
N GLU A 223 14.37 8.47 -19.93
CA GLU A 223 12.93 8.23 -19.78
C GLU A 223 12.34 7.59 -21.06
N GLU A 224 12.80 7.99 -22.24
CA GLU A 224 12.35 7.45 -23.53
C GLU A 224 12.67 5.95 -23.64
N GLU A 225 13.88 5.52 -23.26
CA GLU A 225 14.27 4.11 -23.25
C GLU A 225 13.53 3.29 -22.19
N SER A 226 13.27 3.89 -21.03
CA SER A 226 12.63 3.22 -19.90
C SER A 226 11.13 3.07 -20.07
N THR A 227 10.45 4.03 -20.70
CA THR A 227 9.00 4.13 -20.77
C THR A 227 8.33 2.87 -21.32
N PRO A 228 8.75 2.26 -22.45
CA PRO A 228 8.07 1.06 -22.97
C PRO A 228 8.11 -0.12 -22.01
N ILE A 229 9.21 -0.28 -21.27
CA ILE A 229 9.40 -1.36 -20.30
C ILE A 229 8.55 -1.09 -19.05
N LEU A 230 8.56 0.14 -18.54
CA LEU A 230 7.77 0.55 -17.39
C LEU A 230 6.26 0.45 -17.67
N GLU A 231 5.79 0.86 -18.85
CA GLU A 231 4.38 0.72 -19.24
C GLU A 231 3.94 -0.75 -19.31
N PHE A 232 4.80 -1.63 -19.82
CA PHE A 232 4.54 -3.07 -19.77
C PHE A 232 4.38 -3.55 -18.32
N LEU A 233 5.31 -3.17 -17.42
CA LEU A 233 5.28 -3.56 -16.03
C LEU A 233 4.06 -3.00 -15.30
N PHE A 234 3.71 -1.73 -15.49
CA PHE A 234 2.55 -1.11 -14.86
C PHE A 234 1.24 -1.81 -15.23
N LYS A 235 1.07 -2.18 -16.52
CA LYS A 235 -0.09 -2.96 -16.98
C LYS A 235 -0.06 -4.41 -16.45
N HIS A 236 1.12 -5.00 -16.39
CA HIS A 236 1.29 -6.37 -15.92
C HIS A 236 0.97 -6.52 -14.43
N GLN A 237 1.41 -5.57 -13.59
CA GLN A 237 1.28 -5.60 -12.14
C GLN A 237 -0.17 -5.53 -11.64
N ILE A 238 -1.08 -5.00 -12.44
CA ILE A 238 -2.48 -4.74 -12.06
C ILE A 238 -3.49 -5.69 -12.73
N LYS A 239 -3.03 -6.84 -13.24
CA LYS A 239 -3.94 -7.85 -13.78
C LYS A 239 -4.91 -8.32 -12.70
N SER A 240 -6.14 -8.56 -13.08
CA SER A 240 -7.22 -8.97 -12.16
C SER A 240 -6.86 -10.21 -11.32
N GLU A 241 -6.03 -11.11 -11.89
CA GLU A 241 -5.57 -12.32 -11.22
C GLU A 241 -4.62 -12.06 -10.06
N PHE A 242 -4.08 -10.84 -9.95
CA PHE A 242 -3.16 -10.44 -8.88
C PHE A 242 -3.81 -9.55 -7.84
N THR A 243 -5.10 -9.21 -7.99
CA THR A 243 -5.76 -8.17 -7.20
C THR A 243 -6.78 -8.73 -6.22
N CYS A 244 -7.02 -7.95 -5.18
CA CYS A 244 -8.23 -8.01 -4.36
C CYS A 244 -8.84 -6.62 -4.26
N ARG A 245 -10.16 -6.57 -3.96
CA ARG A 245 -10.92 -5.34 -3.76
C ARG A 245 -11.62 -5.37 -2.41
N PHE A 246 -11.59 -4.28 -1.69
CA PHE A 246 -12.21 -4.14 -0.38
C PHE A 246 -13.21 -2.99 -0.39
N GLN A 247 -14.43 -3.30 0.01
CA GLN A 247 -15.48 -2.33 0.24
C GLN A 247 -15.40 -1.82 1.67
N TRP A 248 -15.18 -0.53 1.81
CA TRP A 248 -15.12 0.12 3.11
C TRP A 248 -16.49 0.23 3.77
N LYS A 249 -16.49 0.19 5.10
CA LYS A 249 -17.59 0.56 5.98
C LYS A 249 -17.03 1.38 7.13
N PRO A 250 -17.82 2.23 7.79
CA PRO A 250 -17.38 2.84 9.05
C PRO A 250 -16.86 1.76 10.01
N GLY A 251 -15.75 2.04 10.70
CA GLY A 251 -15.09 1.04 11.56
C GLY A 251 -14.22 0.01 10.83
N SER A 252 -14.06 0.10 9.49
CA SER A 252 -13.12 -0.77 8.79
C SER A 252 -11.68 -0.33 9.00
N VAL A 253 -10.77 -1.29 9.20
CA VAL A 253 -9.33 -1.07 9.17
C VAL A 253 -8.71 -1.94 8.08
N ALA A 254 -7.81 -1.38 7.30
CA ALA A 254 -6.93 -2.13 6.40
C ALA A 254 -5.47 -1.86 6.78
N ILE A 255 -4.66 -2.92 6.78
CA ILE A 255 -3.21 -2.85 7.00
C ILE A 255 -2.55 -3.59 5.86
N TRP A 256 -1.63 -2.94 5.13
CA TRP A 256 -0.94 -3.57 4.01
C TRP A 256 0.56 -3.36 4.05
N ASP A 257 1.27 -4.33 3.47
CA ASP A 257 2.72 -4.34 3.36
C ASP A 257 3.16 -3.64 2.06
N ASN A 258 3.69 -2.43 2.17
CA ASN A 258 4.16 -1.63 1.04
C ASN A 258 5.37 -2.22 0.31
N ARG A 259 6.04 -3.20 0.94
CA ARG A 259 7.24 -3.84 0.37
C ARG A 259 6.89 -4.85 -0.73
N CYS A 260 5.61 -5.27 -0.80
CA CYS A 260 5.16 -6.30 -1.74
C CYS A 260 3.75 -6.08 -2.30
N THR A 261 3.12 -4.91 -2.03
CA THR A 261 1.82 -4.56 -2.60
C THR A 261 1.85 -3.19 -3.28
N MET A 262 0.97 -3.02 -4.25
CA MET A 262 0.47 -1.72 -4.69
C MET A 262 -1.01 -1.61 -4.35
N HIS A 263 -1.51 -0.39 -4.26
CA HIS A 263 -2.93 -0.15 -4.08
C HIS A 263 -3.44 1.03 -4.92
N ASN A 264 -4.77 1.07 -5.07
CA ASN A 264 -5.47 2.10 -5.83
C ASN A 264 -6.85 2.37 -5.20
N PRO A 265 -7.05 3.52 -4.55
CA PRO A 265 -8.38 3.93 -4.12
C PRO A 265 -9.22 4.36 -5.33
N ILE A 266 -10.39 3.74 -5.50
CA ILE A 266 -11.27 3.96 -6.65
C ILE A 266 -12.03 5.27 -6.48
N ASN A 267 -12.05 6.08 -7.54
CA ASN A 267 -12.70 7.39 -7.55
C ASN A 267 -14.09 7.32 -8.22
N ASP A 268 -15.04 6.67 -7.54
CA ASP A 268 -16.40 6.40 -8.04
C ASP A 268 -17.51 6.84 -7.05
N TYR A 269 -17.26 7.87 -6.24
CA TYR A 269 -18.17 8.38 -5.21
C TYR A 269 -18.09 9.92 -5.10
#